data_94816761e9c2977fc03463f7107f9adb
#
_entry.id   94816761e9c2977fc03463f7107f9adb
#
_cell.length_a   1.000
_cell.length_b   1.000
_cell.length_c   1.000
_cell.angle_alpha   90.00
_cell.angle_beta   90.00
_cell.angle_gamma   90.00
#
_symmetry.space_group_name_H-M   'P 1'
#
loop_
_entity.id
_entity.type
_entity.pdbx_description
1 polymer ?
#
loop_
_entity_poly.entity_id
_entity_poly.type
_entity_poly.pdbx_seq_one_letter_code
_entity_poly.pdbx_strand_id
1 'polypeptide(L)'
;TIDSYRKFLRIKSLPRYEIRGRMAWFPDEYAGEIGVKAAKAKTVTYEPRAGLFDYQSDIIRMAVDKKRYAIFADCGLGKTLMLLEFARHVREMVPDKPTLIVSPLMVVAQTIAEAQKFYGDTLPVEQVAAKDLAKWMKKPGGRLGITNYDALRDDTPDGDLGGLILDESSMLKSHYGKWGQVCLRIGAGVEWKLALTGTPAPNDRIEYANHAVFLDAFPNVNSFLAKFFINRGQTMERWELKPHALRPFYKALSHWCIFLTDPSTYGWKDNVHNIPPIHVHIDDVRLSDEQQQAVRSTTGQLFVTNLGGITTRAKLSRMAKCESSIKPQYIVDMVRQWPTESTIIWCRYNDEQDMLARMLPEAASIDGKTPQDERQRLVDEFKAGRIKVLITKPKILGFGLNLQICTRQVFSGLQDSYEEYYQAVKRSNRVGSTRPLNVHIPVTDIERPMVENVLRKARRVEADTREQEAMFRESSTH
;
A
#
# COMPACT_ATOMS: atom_id res chain seq x y z
N THR A 1 0.58 26.95 29.61
CA THR A 1 1.26 28.27 29.56
C THR A 1 2.75 28.08 29.30
N ILE A 2 3.35 28.94 28.47
CA ILE A 2 4.78 28.99 28.22
C ILE A 2 5.41 29.90 29.29
N ASP A 3 6.16 29.30 30.18
CA ASP A 3 6.76 29.97 31.34
C ASP A 3 8.29 30.12 31.23
N SER A 4 8.91 29.48 30.23
CA SER A 4 10.35 29.57 30.00
C SER A 4 10.71 29.42 28.51
N TYR A 5 11.85 29.96 28.12
CA TYR A 5 12.40 29.83 26.77
C TYR A 5 12.69 28.36 26.43
N ARG A 6 13.16 27.59 27.40
CA ARG A 6 13.39 26.14 27.23
C ARG A 6 12.09 25.39 26.88
N LYS A 7 10.99 25.72 27.56
CA LYS A 7 9.68 25.15 27.29
C LYS A 7 9.13 25.58 25.93
N PHE A 8 9.35 26.84 25.57
CA PHE A 8 9.03 27.35 24.22
C PHE A 8 9.75 26.55 23.13
N LEU A 9 11.07 26.32 23.27
CA LEU A 9 11.83 25.54 22.29
C LEU A 9 11.35 24.09 22.22
N ARG A 10 11.02 23.44 23.34
CA ARG A 10 10.42 22.11 23.35
C ARG A 10 9.08 22.07 22.62
N ILE A 11 8.19 23.04 22.85
CA ILE A 11 6.93 23.14 22.14
C ILE A 11 7.17 23.33 20.64
N LYS A 12 8.12 24.18 20.26
CA LYS A 12 8.48 24.42 18.84
C LYS A 12 9.06 23.15 18.14
N SER A 13 9.62 22.23 18.91
CA SER A 13 10.12 20.96 18.36
C SER A 13 9.02 19.91 18.16
N LEU A 14 7.83 20.09 18.73
CA LEU A 14 6.72 19.15 18.54
C LEU A 14 6.27 19.08 17.07
N PRO A 15 5.78 17.94 16.63
CA PRO A 15 5.22 17.80 15.28
C PRO A 15 4.00 18.69 15.03
N ARG A 16 3.13 18.84 16.05
CA ARG A 16 1.93 19.66 15.99
C ARG A 16 1.78 20.52 17.24
N TYR A 17 1.64 21.81 17.06
CA TYR A 17 1.36 22.76 18.15
C TYR A 17 0.74 24.03 17.58
N GLU A 18 0.06 24.79 18.43
CA GLU A 18 -0.43 26.13 18.19
C GLU A 18 0.05 27.01 19.34
N ILE A 19 0.55 28.24 19.04
CA ILE A 19 0.96 29.20 20.05
C ILE A 19 0.20 30.51 19.81
N ARG A 20 -0.49 30.99 20.85
CA ARG A 20 -1.09 32.34 20.88
C ARG A 20 -0.65 33.04 22.16
N GLY A 21 0.18 34.06 22.00
CA GLY A 21 0.80 34.76 23.12
C GLY A 21 1.65 33.79 23.97
N ARG A 22 1.30 33.66 25.25
CA ARG A 22 1.97 32.73 26.18
C ARG A 22 1.28 31.38 26.31
N MET A 23 0.22 31.13 25.57
CA MET A 23 -0.48 29.87 25.59
C MET A 23 -0.05 29.00 24.42
N ALA A 24 0.10 27.70 24.67
CA ALA A 24 0.33 26.69 23.65
C ALA A 24 -0.67 25.56 23.80
N TRP A 25 -1.11 25.08 22.65
CA TRP A 25 -1.97 23.90 22.51
C TRP A 25 -1.21 22.87 21.67
N PHE A 26 -1.24 21.65 22.10
CA PHE A 26 -0.65 20.51 21.41
C PHE A 26 -1.40 19.25 21.83
N PRO A 27 -1.39 18.17 21.03
CA PRO A 27 -1.99 16.91 21.39
C PRO A 27 -1.42 16.35 22.73
N ASP A 28 -2.30 15.74 23.52
CA ASP A 28 -1.95 15.23 24.86
C ASP A 28 -0.82 14.20 24.83
N GLU A 29 -0.65 13.48 23.73
CA GLU A 29 0.42 12.52 23.49
C GLU A 29 1.83 13.13 23.59
N TYR A 30 1.96 14.46 23.36
CA TYR A 30 3.23 15.17 23.48
C TYR A 30 3.46 15.77 24.88
N ALA A 31 2.53 15.58 25.80
CA ALA A 31 2.62 16.19 27.13
C ALA A 31 3.90 15.76 27.88
N GLY A 32 4.27 14.48 27.79
CA GLY A 32 5.50 13.95 28.38
C GLY A 32 6.76 14.61 27.83
N GLU A 33 6.82 14.94 26.54
CA GLU A 33 7.97 15.60 25.92
C GLU A 33 8.18 17.03 26.44
N ILE A 34 7.09 17.67 26.86
CA ILE A 34 7.10 19.02 27.42
C ILE A 34 7.29 19.00 28.94
N GLY A 35 7.24 17.81 29.58
CA GLY A 35 7.27 17.68 31.02
C GLY A 35 5.96 18.13 31.70
N VAL A 36 4.84 17.99 31.02
CA VAL A 36 3.49 18.30 31.54
C VAL A 36 2.75 16.98 31.69
N LYS A 37 1.96 16.83 32.76
CA LYS A 37 1.06 15.68 32.89
C LYS A 37 -0.02 15.79 31.82
N ALA A 38 -0.18 14.74 31.03
CA ALA A 38 -1.32 14.62 30.14
C ALA A 38 -2.62 14.66 30.96
N ALA A 39 -3.67 15.26 30.42
CA ALA A 39 -5.01 15.03 30.95
C ALA A 39 -5.25 13.52 30.96
N LYS A 40 -5.80 12.96 32.04
CA LYS A 40 -6.14 11.53 32.06
C LYS A 40 -7.11 11.29 30.89
N ALA A 41 -6.60 10.66 29.83
CA ALA A 41 -7.46 10.20 28.76
C ALA A 41 -8.52 9.29 29.37
N LYS A 42 -9.80 9.52 29.04
CA LYS A 42 -10.83 8.53 29.34
C LYS A 42 -10.41 7.26 28.59
N THR A 43 -10.00 6.25 29.33
CA THR A 43 -9.64 4.94 28.78
C THR A 43 -10.91 4.43 28.08
N VAL A 44 -10.87 4.34 26.77
CA VAL A 44 -11.97 3.73 26.02
C VAL A 44 -11.92 2.24 26.31
N THR A 45 -13.02 1.70 26.85
CA THR A 45 -13.09 0.28 27.15
C THR A 45 -13.25 -0.46 25.81
N TYR A 46 -12.16 -1.01 25.29
CA TYR A 46 -12.18 -1.87 24.12
C TYR A 46 -11.97 -3.32 24.55
N GLU A 47 -12.93 -4.17 24.19
CA GLU A 47 -12.86 -5.61 24.38
C GLU A 47 -12.63 -6.28 23.03
N PRO A 48 -11.44 -6.90 22.80
CA PRO A 48 -11.16 -7.57 21.56
C PRO A 48 -12.04 -8.82 21.39
N ARG A 49 -12.43 -9.05 20.15
CA ARG A 49 -13.10 -10.29 19.78
C ARG A 49 -12.22 -11.51 20.07
N ALA A 50 -12.82 -12.61 20.50
CA ALA A 50 -12.10 -13.88 20.64
C ALA A 50 -11.56 -14.37 19.27
N GLY A 51 -10.33 -14.88 19.26
CA GLY A 51 -9.67 -15.44 18.06
C GLY A 51 -8.85 -14.42 17.26
N LEU A 52 -8.67 -13.20 17.75
CA LEU A 52 -7.63 -12.30 17.26
C LEU A 52 -6.26 -12.76 17.78
N PHE A 53 -5.22 -12.57 16.98
CA PHE A 53 -3.85 -12.68 17.45
C PHE A 53 -3.53 -11.55 18.44
N ASP A 54 -2.52 -11.77 19.32
CA ASP A 54 -2.12 -10.80 20.34
C ASP A 54 -1.77 -9.44 19.73
N TYR A 55 -0.96 -9.42 18.67
CA TYR A 55 -0.60 -8.18 17.96
C TYR A 55 -1.81 -7.47 17.34
N GLN A 56 -2.79 -8.21 16.82
CA GLN A 56 -3.99 -7.60 16.25
C GLN A 56 -4.81 -6.91 17.33
N SER A 57 -5.01 -7.57 18.46
CA SER A 57 -5.74 -7.02 19.60
C SER A 57 -5.08 -5.75 20.14
N ASP A 58 -3.76 -5.76 20.29
CA ASP A 58 -3.01 -4.63 20.81
C ASP A 58 -2.96 -3.44 19.82
N ILE A 59 -2.78 -3.71 18.54
CA ILE A 59 -2.78 -2.66 17.50
C ILE A 59 -4.16 -2.02 17.41
N ILE A 60 -5.26 -2.80 17.47
CA ILE A 60 -6.61 -2.24 17.46
C ILE A 60 -6.85 -1.44 18.74
N ARG A 61 -6.39 -1.89 19.90
CA ARG A 61 -6.47 -1.11 21.15
C ARG A 61 -5.79 0.25 20.98
N MET A 62 -4.58 0.30 20.42
CA MET A 62 -3.91 1.56 20.12
C MET A 62 -4.71 2.45 19.15
N ALA A 63 -5.27 1.85 18.11
CA ALA A 63 -6.08 2.59 17.13
C ALA A 63 -7.37 3.15 17.76
N VAL A 64 -8.03 2.38 18.63
CA VAL A 64 -9.23 2.78 19.38
C VAL A 64 -8.92 3.89 20.38
N ASP A 65 -7.84 3.76 21.15
CA ASP A 65 -7.43 4.77 22.13
C ASP A 65 -7.12 6.11 21.46
N LYS A 66 -6.48 6.07 20.29
CA LYS A 66 -6.15 7.28 19.50
C LYS A 66 -7.30 7.78 18.63
N LYS A 67 -8.29 6.94 18.31
CA LYS A 67 -9.42 7.18 17.41
C LYS A 67 -9.04 7.47 15.96
N ARG A 68 -7.80 7.90 15.70
CA ARG A 68 -7.23 8.29 14.41
C ARG A 68 -5.87 7.67 14.26
N TYR A 69 -5.80 6.59 13.48
CA TYR A 69 -4.59 5.79 13.41
C TYR A 69 -4.36 5.21 12.02
N ALA A 70 -3.11 4.92 11.69
CA ALA A 70 -2.77 4.16 10.51
C ALA A 70 -2.07 2.84 10.87
N ILE A 71 -2.43 1.79 10.15
CA ILE A 71 -1.82 0.47 10.29
C ILE A 71 -1.13 0.14 8.96
N PHE A 72 0.17 0.33 8.91
CA PHE A 72 1.00 0.04 7.76
C PHE A 72 1.59 -1.36 7.92
N ALA A 73 0.76 -2.37 7.61
CA ALA A 73 1.09 -3.77 7.82
C ALA A 73 1.31 -4.50 6.49
N ASP A 74 2.30 -5.39 6.47
CA ASP A 74 2.60 -6.22 5.30
C ASP A 74 1.41 -7.12 4.93
N CYS A 75 1.45 -7.71 3.74
CA CYS A 75 0.42 -8.60 3.25
C CYS A 75 0.35 -9.87 4.12
N GLY A 76 -0.90 -10.31 4.42
CA GLY A 76 -1.12 -11.53 5.22
C GLY A 76 -1.18 -11.32 6.73
N LEU A 77 -0.95 -10.10 7.24
CA LEU A 77 -1.03 -9.77 8.67
C LEU A 77 -2.47 -9.51 9.17
N GLY A 78 -3.48 -9.83 8.34
CA GLY A 78 -4.88 -9.73 8.74
C GLY A 78 -5.42 -8.30 8.83
N LYS A 79 -4.96 -7.39 7.95
CA LYS A 79 -5.48 -6.01 7.85
C LYS A 79 -7.00 -5.96 7.80
N THR A 80 -7.63 -6.82 7.00
CA THR A 80 -9.09 -6.86 6.87
C THR A 80 -9.78 -7.14 8.21
N LEU A 81 -9.24 -8.08 9.00
CA LEU A 81 -9.80 -8.38 10.30
C LEU A 81 -9.62 -7.21 11.30
N MET A 82 -8.46 -6.56 11.27
CA MET A 82 -8.21 -5.35 12.07
C MET A 82 -9.14 -4.19 11.68
N LEU A 83 -9.36 -4.00 10.38
CA LEU A 83 -10.30 -3.03 9.85
C LEU A 83 -11.73 -3.28 10.34
N LEU A 84 -12.20 -4.53 10.23
CA LEU A 84 -13.55 -4.93 10.65
C LEU A 84 -13.73 -4.78 12.16
N GLU A 85 -12.73 -5.15 12.94
CA GLU A 85 -12.76 -5.02 14.40
C GLU A 85 -12.81 -3.55 14.85
N PHE A 86 -12.03 -2.67 14.21
CA PHE A 86 -12.14 -1.23 14.44
C PHE A 86 -13.53 -0.70 14.07
N ALA A 87 -14.08 -1.12 12.91
CA ALA A 87 -15.41 -0.72 12.46
C ALA A 87 -16.51 -1.20 13.44
N ARG A 88 -16.40 -2.42 13.98
CA ARG A 88 -17.29 -2.93 15.01
C ARG A 88 -17.32 -2.02 16.22
N HIS A 89 -16.13 -1.69 16.73
CA HIS A 89 -16.02 -0.81 17.89
C HIS A 89 -16.60 0.59 17.62
N VAL A 90 -16.33 1.17 16.45
CA VAL A 90 -16.88 2.49 16.09
C VAL A 90 -18.41 2.47 16.08
N ARG A 91 -19.03 1.41 15.54
CA ARG A 91 -20.51 1.27 15.56
C ARG A 91 -21.09 1.22 16.97
N GLU A 92 -20.37 0.61 17.92
CA GLU A 92 -20.79 0.56 19.33
C GLU A 92 -20.67 1.94 20.00
N MET A 93 -19.62 2.69 19.66
CA MET A 93 -19.34 4.00 20.24
C MET A 93 -20.18 5.13 19.63
N VAL A 94 -20.58 5.00 18.36
CA VAL A 94 -21.36 5.99 17.60
C VAL A 94 -22.54 5.31 16.91
N PRO A 95 -23.52 4.82 17.68
CA PRO A 95 -24.63 4.00 17.16
C PRO A 95 -25.64 4.78 16.31
N ASP A 96 -25.59 6.09 16.30
CA ASP A 96 -26.48 7.00 15.58
C ASP A 96 -25.95 7.43 14.20
N LYS A 97 -24.67 7.18 13.89
CA LYS A 97 -24.04 7.58 12.63
C LYS A 97 -23.46 6.41 11.86
N PRO A 98 -23.47 6.46 10.51
CA PRO A 98 -22.89 5.41 9.70
C PRO A 98 -21.35 5.43 9.71
N THR A 99 -20.75 4.25 9.59
CA THR A 99 -19.31 4.07 9.37
C THR A 99 -19.07 3.60 7.94
N LEU A 100 -18.19 4.29 7.21
CA LEU A 100 -17.88 4.01 5.82
C LEU A 100 -16.47 3.41 5.68
N ILE A 101 -16.39 2.29 4.99
CA ILE A 101 -15.15 1.71 4.50
C ILE A 101 -14.99 2.08 3.02
N VAL A 102 -13.82 2.60 2.64
CA VAL A 102 -13.44 2.83 1.25
C VAL A 102 -12.29 1.88 0.92
N SER A 103 -12.48 1.05 -0.09
CA SER A 103 -11.55 -0.04 -0.46
C SER A 103 -11.37 -0.10 -1.98
N PRO A 104 -10.31 -0.71 -2.52
CA PRO A 104 -10.25 -1.03 -3.94
C PRO A 104 -11.42 -1.93 -4.37
N LEU A 105 -11.98 -1.67 -5.56
CA LEU A 105 -13.17 -2.39 -6.05
C LEU A 105 -13.06 -3.91 -5.92
N MET A 106 -11.88 -4.46 -6.22
CA MET A 106 -11.65 -5.90 -6.22
C MET A 106 -11.62 -6.54 -4.82
N VAL A 107 -11.50 -5.73 -3.76
CA VAL A 107 -11.43 -6.19 -2.36
C VAL A 107 -12.79 -6.10 -1.66
N VAL A 108 -13.72 -5.32 -2.20
CA VAL A 108 -15.04 -5.08 -1.58
C VAL A 108 -15.77 -6.40 -1.25
N ALA A 109 -15.92 -7.28 -2.25
CA ALA A 109 -16.62 -8.56 -2.05
C ALA A 109 -15.91 -9.48 -1.04
N GLN A 110 -14.57 -9.47 -1.04
CA GLN A 110 -13.78 -10.23 -0.06
C GLN A 110 -13.97 -9.70 1.35
N THR A 111 -13.95 -8.38 1.55
CA THR A 111 -14.16 -7.77 2.86
C THR A 111 -15.54 -8.10 3.43
N ILE A 112 -16.59 -8.09 2.59
CA ILE A 112 -17.94 -8.49 2.99
C ILE A 112 -17.98 -9.98 3.38
N ALA A 113 -17.35 -10.86 2.58
CA ALA A 113 -17.28 -12.28 2.88
C ALA A 113 -16.52 -12.58 4.18
N GLU A 114 -15.42 -11.86 4.44
CA GLU A 114 -14.68 -11.98 5.70
C GLU A 114 -15.49 -11.44 6.89
N ALA A 115 -16.23 -10.35 6.73
CA ALA A 115 -17.16 -9.87 7.77
C ALA A 115 -18.21 -10.93 8.11
N GLN A 116 -18.85 -11.54 7.12
CA GLN A 116 -19.82 -12.63 7.33
C GLN A 116 -19.17 -13.85 8.00
N LYS A 117 -17.96 -14.23 7.57
CA LYS A 117 -17.22 -15.36 8.13
C LYS A 117 -16.88 -15.16 9.61
N PHE A 118 -16.41 -13.99 9.98
CA PHE A 118 -15.89 -13.73 11.34
C PHE A 118 -16.93 -13.20 12.30
N TYR A 119 -17.93 -12.47 11.83
CA TYR A 119 -18.91 -11.78 12.67
C TYR A 119 -20.35 -12.23 12.41
N GLY A 120 -20.63 -12.92 11.29
CA GLY A 120 -22.00 -13.32 10.94
C GLY A 120 -22.92 -12.10 10.90
N ASP A 121 -24.12 -12.26 11.41
CA ASP A 121 -25.13 -11.20 11.41
C ASP A 121 -24.89 -10.10 12.47
N THR A 122 -23.88 -10.24 13.32
CA THR A 122 -23.54 -9.20 14.31
C THR A 122 -22.88 -7.97 13.71
N LEU A 123 -22.21 -8.12 12.55
CA LEU A 123 -21.57 -7.03 11.82
C LEU A 123 -21.94 -7.05 10.33
N PRO A 124 -23.19 -6.74 9.97
CA PRO A 124 -23.59 -6.68 8.57
C PRO A 124 -22.88 -5.53 7.85
N VAL A 125 -22.30 -5.80 6.70
CA VAL A 125 -21.61 -4.83 5.84
C VAL A 125 -22.41 -4.64 4.56
N GLU A 126 -22.90 -3.42 4.33
CA GLU A 126 -23.67 -3.06 3.14
C GLU A 126 -22.72 -2.61 2.02
N GLN A 127 -22.82 -3.21 0.83
CA GLN A 127 -22.14 -2.65 -0.35
C GLN A 127 -22.90 -1.41 -0.83
N VAL A 128 -22.20 -0.27 -0.88
CA VAL A 128 -22.78 1.03 -1.24
C VAL A 128 -22.34 1.42 -2.66
N ALA A 129 -23.29 1.47 -3.58
CA ALA A 129 -23.02 1.90 -4.95
C ALA A 129 -22.80 3.43 -5.03
N ALA A 130 -22.03 3.87 -6.02
CA ALA A 130 -21.71 5.30 -6.21
C ALA A 130 -22.95 6.22 -6.26
N LYS A 131 -24.02 5.78 -6.93
CA LYS A 131 -25.27 6.53 -7.04
C LYS A 131 -26.03 6.72 -5.71
N ASP A 132 -25.81 5.81 -4.76
CA ASP A 132 -26.51 5.76 -3.49
C ASP A 132 -25.67 6.36 -2.35
N LEU A 133 -24.37 6.56 -2.56
CA LEU A 133 -23.40 6.92 -1.54
C LEU A 133 -23.78 8.20 -0.78
N ALA A 134 -24.14 9.27 -1.49
CA ALA A 134 -24.53 10.55 -0.90
C ALA A 134 -25.76 10.45 0.02
N LYS A 135 -26.74 9.65 -0.39
CA LYS A 135 -27.95 9.38 0.41
C LYS A 135 -27.64 8.48 1.58
N TRP A 136 -26.78 7.49 1.38
CA TRP A 136 -26.38 6.54 2.41
C TRP A 136 -25.63 7.20 3.55
N MET A 137 -24.67 8.10 3.27
CA MET A 137 -23.89 8.82 4.28
C MET A 137 -24.71 9.75 5.18
N LYS A 138 -25.92 10.13 4.75
CA LYS A 138 -26.83 11.00 5.52
C LYS A 138 -27.89 10.22 6.29
N LYS A 139 -27.95 8.88 6.13
CA LYS A 139 -28.93 8.07 6.86
C LYS A 139 -28.51 7.90 8.31
N PRO A 140 -29.39 8.18 9.28
CA PRO A 140 -29.07 7.92 10.68
C PRO A 140 -28.96 6.43 10.98
N GLY A 141 -28.27 6.10 12.07
CA GLY A 141 -28.08 4.76 12.58
C GLY A 141 -26.69 4.18 12.32
N GLY A 142 -26.23 3.36 13.24
CA GLY A 142 -24.91 2.73 13.25
C GLY A 142 -24.74 1.65 12.18
N ARG A 143 -24.82 2.02 10.91
CA ARG A 143 -24.65 1.17 9.75
C ARG A 143 -23.17 1.05 9.40
N LEU A 144 -22.77 -0.08 8.85
CA LEU A 144 -21.45 -0.27 8.27
C LEU A 144 -21.61 -0.49 6.76
N GLY A 145 -21.05 0.44 5.98
CA GLY A 145 -21.04 0.35 4.53
C GLY A 145 -19.65 0.27 3.97
N ILE A 146 -19.53 -0.37 2.82
CA ILE A 146 -18.30 -0.43 2.04
C ILE A 146 -18.54 0.04 0.61
N THR A 147 -17.66 0.90 0.14
CA THR A 147 -17.64 1.38 -1.26
C THR A 147 -16.23 1.32 -1.81
N ASN A 148 -16.07 1.66 -3.09
CA ASN A 148 -14.75 1.70 -3.71
C ASN A 148 -14.30 3.14 -4.00
N TYR A 149 -12.98 3.32 -4.24
CA TYR A 149 -12.40 4.64 -4.51
C TYR A 149 -13.00 5.31 -5.76
N ASP A 150 -13.38 4.54 -6.79
CA ASP A 150 -13.98 5.10 -8.01
C ASP A 150 -15.41 5.63 -7.79
N ALA A 151 -16.06 5.21 -6.70
CA ALA A 151 -17.35 5.76 -6.29
C ALA A 151 -17.24 7.17 -5.67
N LEU A 152 -16.05 7.54 -5.20
CA LEU A 152 -15.76 8.87 -4.68
C LEU A 152 -15.54 9.85 -5.84
N ARG A 153 -16.46 10.83 -5.96
CA ARG A 153 -16.43 11.85 -6.98
C ARG A 153 -16.23 13.23 -6.37
N ASP A 154 -15.82 14.20 -7.18
CA ASP A 154 -15.61 15.58 -6.71
C ASP A 154 -16.89 16.21 -6.14
N ASP A 155 -18.05 15.78 -6.64
CA ASP A 155 -19.38 16.17 -6.18
C ASP A 155 -19.93 15.30 -5.03
N THR A 156 -19.18 14.30 -4.53
CA THR A 156 -19.58 13.54 -3.34
C THR A 156 -19.79 14.51 -2.18
N PRO A 157 -20.99 14.64 -1.62
CA PRO A 157 -21.25 15.60 -0.55
C PRO A 157 -20.56 15.19 0.74
N ASP A 158 -20.39 16.16 1.62
CA ASP A 158 -19.98 15.88 2.99
C ASP A 158 -21.06 15.05 3.68
N GLY A 159 -20.62 14.03 4.41
CA GLY A 159 -21.49 13.12 5.16
C GLY A 159 -21.45 13.41 6.66
N ASP A 160 -22.38 12.84 7.39
CA ASP A 160 -22.37 12.82 8.84
C ASP A 160 -21.92 11.43 9.31
N LEU A 161 -20.62 11.14 9.10
CA LEU A 161 -20.04 9.84 9.39
C LEU A 161 -19.59 9.72 10.85
N GLY A 162 -19.90 8.60 11.49
CA GLY A 162 -19.32 8.21 12.78
C GLY A 162 -17.87 7.73 12.64
N GLY A 163 -17.55 7.08 11.52
CA GLY A 163 -16.20 6.64 11.20
C GLY A 163 -15.90 6.57 9.70
N LEU A 164 -14.64 6.77 9.34
CA LEU A 164 -14.15 6.63 7.99
C LEU A 164 -12.88 5.77 7.98
N ILE A 165 -12.92 4.67 7.23
CA ILE A 165 -11.85 3.69 7.17
C ILE A 165 -11.37 3.57 5.72
N LEU A 166 -10.08 3.73 5.49
CA LEU A 166 -9.46 3.62 4.17
C LEU A 166 -8.61 2.35 4.09
N ASP A 167 -9.11 1.37 3.35
CA ASP A 167 -8.35 0.16 3.01
C ASP A 167 -7.51 0.43 1.75
N GLU A 168 -6.29 -0.12 1.72
CA GLU A 168 -5.26 0.22 0.72
C GLU A 168 -5.10 1.75 0.54
N SER A 169 -4.89 2.43 1.66
CA SER A 169 -4.78 3.89 1.73
C SER A 169 -3.58 4.48 0.99
N SER A 170 -2.72 3.66 0.38
CA SER A 170 -1.74 4.10 -0.64
C SER A 170 -2.39 4.87 -1.79
N MET A 171 -3.70 4.74 -2.00
CA MET A 171 -4.46 5.56 -2.94
C MET A 171 -4.41 7.06 -2.61
N LEU A 172 -4.07 7.43 -1.37
CA LEU A 172 -3.84 8.83 -0.96
C LEU A 172 -2.47 9.38 -1.36
N LYS A 173 -1.57 8.58 -1.92
CA LYS A 173 -0.15 8.94 -2.17
C LYS A 173 0.08 10.27 -2.89
N SER A 174 -0.81 10.66 -3.78
CA SER A 174 -0.72 11.97 -4.45
C SER A 174 -1.55 13.01 -3.72
N HIS A 175 -0.90 14.05 -3.19
CA HIS A 175 -1.60 15.16 -2.53
C HIS A 175 -2.41 16.04 -3.49
N TYR A 176 -2.19 15.91 -4.80
CA TYR A 176 -3.02 16.49 -5.86
C TYR A 176 -4.00 15.47 -6.47
N GLY A 177 -3.96 14.21 -6.01
CA GLY A 177 -4.79 13.14 -6.55
C GLY A 177 -6.26 13.32 -6.16
N LYS A 178 -7.15 13.06 -7.12
CA LYS A 178 -8.60 13.20 -6.96
C LYS A 178 -9.11 12.47 -5.71
N TRP A 179 -8.80 11.20 -5.56
CA TRP A 179 -9.26 10.40 -4.42
C TRP A 179 -8.76 10.92 -3.09
N GLY A 180 -7.48 11.35 -3.04
CA GLY A 180 -6.89 11.95 -1.84
C GLY A 180 -7.68 13.18 -1.39
N GLN A 181 -7.98 14.11 -2.29
CA GLN A 181 -8.72 15.32 -1.97
C GLN A 181 -10.15 15.03 -1.48
N VAL A 182 -10.85 14.09 -2.12
CA VAL A 182 -12.20 13.70 -1.68
C VAL A 182 -12.15 13.02 -0.32
N CYS A 183 -11.23 12.08 -0.08
CA CYS A 183 -11.07 11.42 1.22
C CYS A 183 -10.77 12.41 2.34
N LEU A 184 -9.90 13.40 2.10
CA LEU A 184 -9.59 14.45 3.08
C LEU A 184 -10.82 15.29 3.39
N ARG A 185 -11.61 15.64 2.37
CA ARG A 185 -12.81 16.45 2.53
C ARG A 185 -13.91 15.72 3.31
N ILE A 186 -14.30 14.51 2.88
CA ILE A 186 -15.34 13.74 3.57
C ILE A 186 -14.90 13.25 4.97
N GLY A 187 -13.59 13.16 5.20
CA GLY A 187 -13.00 12.84 6.49
C GLY A 187 -12.86 14.04 7.44
N ALA A 188 -13.12 15.28 6.95
CA ALA A 188 -13.02 16.45 7.80
C ALA A 188 -14.07 16.41 8.91
N GLY A 189 -13.63 16.54 10.18
CA GLY A 189 -14.51 16.49 11.34
C GLY A 189 -14.95 15.09 11.80
N VAL A 190 -14.67 14.03 11.03
CA VAL A 190 -14.92 12.65 11.48
C VAL A 190 -13.98 12.31 12.64
N GLU A 191 -14.55 11.82 13.75
CA GLU A 191 -13.77 11.54 14.96
C GLU A 191 -12.95 10.25 14.83
N TRP A 192 -13.54 9.20 14.24
CA TRP A 192 -12.93 7.88 14.11
C TRP A 192 -12.42 7.66 12.70
N LYS A 193 -11.09 7.54 12.56
CA LYS A 193 -10.44 7.36 11.26
C LYS A 193 -9.39 6.27 11.33
N LEU A 194 -9.39 5.39 10.35
CA LEU A 194 -8.38 4.36 10.19
C LEU A 194 -7.87 4.33 8.76
N ALA A 195 -6.57 4.22 8.58
CA ALA A 195 -5.93 4.02 7.28
C ALA A 195 -5.09 2.74 7.31
N LEU A 196 -5.25 1.87 6.32
CA LEU A 196 -4.50 0.61 6.25
C LEU A 196 -3.87 0.46 4.88
N THR A 197 -2.61 0.05 4.83
CA THR A 197 -1.92 -0.34 3.59
C THR A 197 -0.61 -1.05 3.91
N GLY A 198 -0.11 -1.84 2.95
CA GLY A 198 1.25 -2.39 3.00
C GLY A 198 2.32 -1.47 2.40
N THR A 199 1.90 -0.45 1.65
CA THR A 199 2.81 0.46 0.90
C THR A 199 2.42 1.92 1.09
N PRO A 200 2.62 2.50 2.29
CA PRO A 200 2.13 3.85 2.60
C PRO A 200 2.82 4.96 1.80
N ALA A 201 4.07 4.77 1.42
CA ALA A 201 4.87 5.74 0.66
C ALA A 201 5.72 5.04 -0.42
N PRO A 202 5.08 4.44 -1.44
CA PRO A 202 5.77 3.59 -2.40
C PRO A 202 6.79 4.34 -3.27
N ASN A 203 6.60 5.62 -3.53
CA ASN A 203 7.49 6.39 -4.39
C ASN A 203 8.38 7.37 -3.62
N ASP A 204 7.83 8.06 -2.62
CA ASP A 204 8.57 9.05 -1.85
C ASP A 204 7.95 9.27 -0.45
N ARG A 205 8.78 9.67 0.53
CA ARG A 205 8.35 9.98 1.90
C ARG A 205 7.33 11.12 2.00
N ILE A 206 7.24 12.00 1.02
CA ILE A 206 6.21 13.05 0.98
C ILE A 206 4.78 12.47 0.93
N GLU A 207 4.63 11.23 0.47
CA GLU A 207 3.34 10.55 0.36
C GLU A 207 2.67 10.30 1.73
N TYR A 208 3.45 10.35 2.83
CA TYR A 208 2.89 10.33 4.19
C TYR A 208 2.07 11.60 4.53
N ALA A 209 2.27 12.69 3.81
CA ALA A 209 1.59 13.95 4.10
C ALA A 209 0.07 13.82 4.09
N ASN A 210 -0.49 13.14 3.10
CA ASN A 210 -1.94 12.93 3.02
C ASN A 210 -2.48 12.04 4.14
N HIS A 211 -1.74 10.99 4.53
CA HIS A 211 -2.11 10.18 5.69
C HIS A 211 -2.11 11.01 6.97
N ALA A 212 -1.06 11.84 7.17
CA ALA A 212 -0.95 12.70 8.33
C ALA A 212 -2.11 13.73 8.42
N VAL A 213 -2.52 14.28 7.28
CA VAL A 213 -3.67 15.22 7.21
C VAL A 213 -5.00 14.48 7.38
N PHE A 214 -5.17 13.33 6.73
CA PHE A 214 -6.37 12.51 6.89
C PHE A 214 -6.64 12.15 8.35
N LEU A 215 -5.60 11.81 9.10
CA LEU A 215 -5.66 11.45 10.52
C LEU A 215 -5.61 12.66 11.47
N ASP A 216 -5.67 13.88 10.94
CA ASP A 216 -5.53 15.14 11.69
C ASP A 216 -4.24 15.24 12.54
N ALA A 217 -3.22 14.44 12.20
CA ALA A 217 -1.89 14.57 12.81
C ALA A 217 -1.22 15.88 12.41
N PHE A 218 -1.55 16.40 11.22
CA PHE A 218 -1.16 17.73 10.73
C PHE A 218 -2.36 18.47 10.16
N PRO A 219 -2.41 19.81 10.27
CA PRO A 219 -3.56 20.60 9.80
C PRO A 219 -3.70 20.63 8.27
N ASN A 220 -2.59 20.52 7.55
CA ASN A 220 -2.54 20.48 6.09
C ASN A 220 -1.18 19.95 5.60
N VAL A 221 -1.11 19.62 4.31
CA VAL A 221 0.07 19.08 3.64
C VAL A 221 1.27 20.03 3.75
N ASN A 222 1.06 21.33 3.56
CA ASN A 222 2.13 22.33 3.62
C ASN A 222 2.80 22.37 5.01
N SER A 223 2.03 22.23 6.09
CA SER A 223 2.59 22.19 7.45
C SER A 223 3.48 20.97 7.66
N PHE A 224 3.08 19.81 7.13
CA PHE A 224 3.89 18.60 7.17
C PHE A 224 5.19 18.76 6.35
N LEU A 225 5.08 19.24 5.11
CA LEU A 225 6.22 19.44 4.22
C LEU A 225 7.18 20.50 4.81
N ALA A 226 6.68 21.63 5.25
CA ALA A 226 7.52 22.70 5.85
C ALA A 226 8.28 22.21 7.10
N LYS A 227 7.69 21.31 7.88
CA LYS A 227 8.33 20.74 9.06
C LYS A 227 9.53 19.88 8.70
N PHE A 228 9.37 18.93 7.78
CA PHE A 228 10.34 17.88 7.56
C PHE A 228 11.12 17.97 6.25
N PHE A 229 10.60 18.67 5.24
CA PHE A 229 11.14 18.67 3.89
C PHE A 229 11.65 20.04 3.46
N ILE A 230 12.50 20.04 2.45
CA ILE A 230 12.95 21.22 1.72
C ILE A 230 12.63 21.02 0.23
N ASN A 231 12.05 22.03 -0.40
CA ASN A 231 11.86 22.03 -1.84
C ASN A 231 13.15 22.50 -2.53
N ARG A 232 13.76 21.64 -3.33
CA ARG A 232 14.96 21.93 -4.11
C ARG A 232 14.68 22.14 -5.60
N GLY A 233 13.41 22.05 -6.01
CA GLY A 233 13.02 22.28 -7.40
C GLY A 233 12.99 23.77 -7.73
N GLN A 234 13.50 24.14 -8.90
CA GLN A 234 13.43 25.51 -9.42
C GLN A 234 12.19 25.73 -10.31
N THR A 235 11.85 24.73 -11.13
CA THR A 235 10.72 24.78 -12.08
C THR A 235 9.63 23.78 -11.75
N MET A 236 9.96 22.66 -11.08
CA MET A 236 9.04 21.65 -10.60
C MET A 236 9.34 21.34 -9.13
N GLU A 237 8.31 21.04 -8.37
CA GLU A 237 8.48 20.66 -6.97
C GLU A 237 9.34 19.40 -6.82
N ARG A 238 10.41 19.51 -6.07
CA ARG A 238 11.29 18.40 -5.70
C ARG A 238 11.55 18.47 -4.20
N TRP A 239 10.75 17.74 -3.46
CA TRP A 239 10.83 17.69 -2.01
C TRP A 239 11.85 16.66 -1.55
N GLU A 240 12.77 17.06 -0.70
CA GLU A 240 13.75 16.18 -0.08
C GLU A 240 13.66 16.32 1.45
N LEU A 241 13.77 15.18 2.15
CA LEU A 241 13.81 15.21 3.62
C LEU A 241 15.04 16.00 4.09
N LYS A 242 14.85 16.95 5.02
CA LYS A 242 15.95 17.69 5.60
C LYS A 242 16.94 16.75 6.27
N PRO A 243 18.27 16.90 6.12
CA PRO A 243 19.26 15.98 6.68
C PRO A 243 19.10 15.72 8.19
N HIS A 244 18.75 16.75 8.95
CA HIS A 244 18.55 16.67 10.40
C HIS A 244 17.14 16.23 10.81
N ALA A 245 16.21 16.05 9.87
CA ALA A 245 14.81 15.73 10.16
C ALA A 245 14.51 14.24 10.19
N LEU A 246 15.43 13.36 9.84
CA LEU A 246 15.16 11.93 9.71
C LEU A 246 14.57 11.32 11.00
N ARG A 247 15.26 11.46 12.11
CA ARG A 247 14.79 10.95 13.40
C ARG A 247 13.53 11.65 13.92
N PRO A 248 13.41 13.00 13.90
CA PRO A 248 12.18 13.69 14.23
C PRO A 248 10.99 13.29 13.33
N PHE A 249 11.24 12.99 12.06
CA PHE A 249 10.23 12.54 11.11
C PHE A 249 9.65 11.18 11.53
N TYR A 250 10.48 10.17 11.76
CA TYR A 250 10.01 8.85 12.19
C TYR A 250 9.37 8.89 13.57
N LYS A 251 9.91 9.68 14.49
CA LYS A 251 9.29 9.90 15.80
C LYS A 251 7.88 10.49 15.66
N ALA A 252 7.69 11.46 14.76
CA ALA A 252 6.36 12.01 14.51
C ALA A 252 5.40 10.97 13.92
N LEU A 253 5.87 10.10 13.02
CA LEU A 253 5.05 9.02 12.46
C LEU A 253 4.59 8.04 13.55
N SER A 254 5.44 7.66 14.52
CA SER A 254 5.11 6.70 15.57
C SER A 254 3.94 7.14 16.48
N HIS A 255 3.59 8.42 16.49
CA HIS A 255 2.43 8.92 17.25
C HIS A 255 1.08 8.57 16.61
N TRP A 256 1.01 8.39 15.30
CA TRP A 256 -0.24 8.19 14.59
C TRP A 256 -0.25 6.99 13.65
N CYS A 257 0.85 6.24 13.54
CA CYS A 257 0.88 5.01 12.77
C CYS A 257 1.82 3.96 13.39
N ILE A 258 1.58 2.71 13.00
CA ILE A 258 2.48 1.59 13.25
C ILE A 258 2.89 0.96 11.93
N PHE A 259 4.17 0.55 11.82
CA PHE A 259 4.67 -0.31 10.76
C PHE A 259 4.77 -1.72 11.30
N LEU A 260 4.32 -2.69 10.53
CA LEU A 260 4.30 -4.08 10.94
C LEU A 260 4.69 -4.98 9.77
N THR A 261 5.89 -5.51 9.84
CA THR A 261 6.37 -6.53 8.90
C THR A 261 6.44 -7.89 9.56
N ASP A 262 6.89 -7.93 10.82
CA ASP A 262 6.98 -9.13 11.64
C ASP A 262 6.56 -8.79 13.09
N PRO A 263 5.45 -9.38 13.58
CA PRO A 263 4.98 -9.15 14.95
C PRO A 263 6.03 -9.46 16.03
N SER A 264 6.90 -10.44 15.80
CA SER A 264 7.96 -10.80 16.76
C SER A 264 8.95 -9.68 17.01
N THR A 265 9.13 -8.77 16.06
CA THR A 265 9.98 -7.57 16.19
C THR A 265 9.55 -6.70 17.38
N TYR A 266 8.27 -6.70 17.71
CA TYR A 266 7.69 -5.96 18.84
C TYR A 266 7.50 -6.80 20.09
N GLY A 267 7.87 -8.09 20.06
CA GLY A 267 7.76 -9.00 21.18
C GLY A 267 6.42 -9.72 21.30
N TRP A 268 5.52 -9.59 20.30
CA TRP A 268 4.31 -10.39 20.24
C TRP A 268 4.62 -11.85 19.95
N LYS A 269 3.87 -12.75 20.56
CA LYS A 269 4.11 -14.21 20.55
C LYS A 269 3.36 -14.93 19.44
N ASP A 270 2.20 -14.40 19.04
CA ASP A 270 1.41 -14.96 17.94
C ASP A 270 2.10 -14.70 16.61
N ASN A 271 3.18 -15.42 16.40
CA ASN A 271 4.00 -15.29 15.20
C ASN A 271 3.68 -16.44 14.24
N VAL A 272 2.69 -16.23 13.38
CA VAL A 272 2.34 -17.19 12.31
C VAL A 272 3.28 -17.04 11.10
N HIS A 273 4.34 -16.25 11.21
CA HIS A 273 5.04 -15.68 10.07
C HIS A 273 6.43 -16.26 9.84
N ASN A 274 6.51 -17.57 9.64
CA ASN A 274 7.62 -18.13 8.87
C ASN A 274 7.33 -17.96 7.37
N ILE A 275 7.27 -16.71 6.89
CA ILE A 275 7.20 -16.48 5.45
C ILE A 275 8.57 -16.79 4.86
N PRO A 276 8.69 -17.75 3.94
CA PRO A 276 9.96 -18.07 3.32
C PRO A 276 10.55 -16.87 2.58
N PRO A 277 11.89 -16.79 2.43
CA PRO A 277 12.55 -15.65 1.81
C PRO A 277 12.19 -15.50 0.32
N ILE A 278 12.38 -14.28 -0.19
CA ILE A 278 12.30 -13.95 -1.62
C ILE A 278 13.74 -13.88 -2.16
N HIS A 279 13.97 -14.59 -3.24
CA HIS A 279 15.22 -14.51 -3.99
C HIS A 279 14.98 -13.80 -5.32
N VAL A 280 15.61 -12.66 -5.51
CA VAL A 280 15.48 -11.86 -6.74
C VAL A 280 16.68 -12.13 -7.65
N HIS A 281 16.40 -12.56 -8.87
CA HIS A 281 17.37 -12.84 -9.93
C HIS A 281 17.17 -11.83 -11.06
N ILE A 282 18.25 -11.14 -11.43
CA ILE A 282 18.24 -10.19 -12.54
C ILE A 282 19.08 -10.83 -13.64
N ASP A 283 18.43 -11.14 -14.76
CA ASP A 283 19.04 -11.84 -15.87
C ASP A 283 19.23 -10.88 -17.05
N ASP A 284 20.47 -10.71 -17.50
CA ASP A 284 20.79 -9.86 -18.65
C ASP A 284 20.40 -10.55 -19.96
N VAL A 285 19.50 -9.91 -20.70
CA VAL A 285 19.05 -10.36 -22.01
C VAL A 285 19.54 -9.38 -23.07
N ARG A 286 20.25 -9.88 -24.07
CA ARG A 286 20.76 -9.07 -25.16
C ARG A 286 19.63 -8.56 -26.06
N LEU A 287 19.82 -7.37 -26.62
CA LEU A 287 18.95 -6.88 -27.69
C LEU A 287 19.26 -7.64 -28.98
N SER A 288 18.25 -7.92 -29.80
CA SER A 288 18.44 -8.41 -31.16
C SER A 288 19.13 -7.34 -32.02
N ASP A 289 19.73 -7.74 -33.15
CA ASP A 289 20.36 -6.80 -34.07
C ASP A 289 19.36 -5.76 -34.61
N GLU A 290 18.13 -6.18 -34.90
CA GLU A 290 17.02 -5.29 -35.29
C GLU A 290 16.70 -4.28 -34.20
N GLN A 291 16.62 -4.71 -32.96
CA GLN A 291 16.38 -3.81 -31.82
C GLN A 291 17.54 -2.83 -31.63
N GLN A 292 18.79 -3.29 -31.75
CA GLN A 292 19.95 -2.42 -31.65
C GLN A 292 19.93 -1.34 -32.74
N GLN A 293 19.60 -1.73 -33.98
CA GLN A 293 19.49 -0.79 -35.09
C GLN A 293 18.35 0.21 -34.87
N ALA A 294 17.19 -0.23 -34.39
CA ALA A 294 16.06 0.63 -34.08
C ALA A 294 16.36 1.61 -32.94
N VAL A 295 17.09 1.19 -31.92
CA VAL A 295 17.57 2.07 -30.83
C VAL A 295 18.52 3.12 -31.37
N ARG A 296 19.51 2.73 -32.20
CA ARG A 296 20.46 3.67 -32.84
C ARG A 296 19.75 4.72 -33.69
N SER A 297 18.78 4.29 -34.52
CA SER A 297 18.02 5.20 -35.39
C SER A 297 17.12 6.15 -34.60
N THR A 298 16.59 5.72 -33.46
CA THR A 298 15.66 6.53 -32.65
C THR A 298 16.39 7.47 -31.68
N THR A 299 17.54 7.09 -31.18
CA THR A 299 18.28 7.85 -30.14
C THR A 299 19.51 8.55 -30.67
N GLY A 300 20.01 8.19 -31.84
CA GLY A 300 21.32 8.64 -32.37
C GLY A 300 22.53 8.17 -31.55
N GLN A 301 22.34 7.29 -30.57
CA GLN A 301 23.37 6.82 -29.65
C GLN A 301 23.76 5.37 -29.95
N LEU A 302 25.06 5.11 -29.88
CA LEU A 302 25.61 3.74 -29.99
C LEU A 302 25.24 2.87 -28.77
N PHE A 303 25.14 3.48 -27.62
CA PHE A 303 24.75 2.82 -26.35
C PHE A 303 23.61 3.59 -25.70
N VAL A 304 22.67 2.88 -25.10
CA VAL A 304 21.51 3.47 -24.42
C VAL A 304 21.93 3.97 -23.03
N THR A 305 22.50 5.17 -22.97
CA THR A 305 22.88 5.82 -21.71
C THR A 305 21.78 6.74 -21.17
N ASN A 306 20.90 7.26 -22.04
CA ASN A 306 19.79 8.11 -21.65
C ASN A 306 18.62 7.92 -22.60
N LEU A 307 17.54 7.32 -22.11
CA LEU A 307 16.30 7.16 -22.88
C LEU A 307 15.62 8.53 -22.97
N GLY A 308 15.59 9.13 -24.14
CA GLY A 308 14.87 10.39 -24.42
C GLY A 308 13.44 10.42 -23.83
N GLY A 309 12.66 11.44 -24.12
CA GLY A 309 11.35 11.71 -23.49
C GLY A 309 10.43 10.49 -23.34
N ILE A 310 9.43 10.57 -22.50
CA ILE A 310 8.53 9.48 -22.06
C ILE A 310 7.95 8.65 -23.23
N THR A 311 7.61 9.28 -24.36
CA THR A 311 7.05 8.60 -25.54
C THR A 311 8.07 7.65 -26.21
N THR A 312 9.31 8.08 -26.31
CA THR A 312 10.40 7.27 -26.87
C THR A 312 10.73 6.10 -25.94
N ARG A 313 10.74 6.35 -24.62
CA ARG A 313 10.97 5.33 -23.59
C ARG A 313 9.89 4.23 -23.61
N ALA A 314 8.63 4.60 -23.72
CA ALA A 314 7.51 3.64 -23.81
C ALA A 314 7.60 2.79 -25.09
N LYS A 315 7.92 3.41 -26.23
CA LYS A 315 8.13 2.72 -27.52
C LYS A 315 9.28 1.71 -27.44
N LEU A 316 10.43 2.12 -26.94
CA LEU A 316 11.60 1.25 -26.78
C LEU A 316 11.32 0.11 -25.79
N SER A 317 10.65 0.38 -24.68
CA SER A 317 10.26 -0.63 -23.71
C SER A 317 9.29 -1.66 -24.31
N ARG A 318 8.39 -1.26 -25.21
CA ARG A 318 7.51 -2.18 -25.94
C ARG A 318 8.29 -3.05 -26.93
N MET A 319 9.21 -2.46 -27.70
CA MET A 319 10.07 -3.20 -28.61
C MET A 319 10.92 -4.26 -27.92
N ALA A 320 11.38 -4.00 -26.70
CA ALA A 320 12.17 -4.96 -25.92
C ALA A 320 11.42 -6.25 -25.58
N LYS A 321 10.10 -6.28 -25.73
CA LYS A 321 9.20 -7.35 -25.26
C LYS A 321 8.40 -8.05 -26.36
N CYS A 322 8.42 -7.53 -27.59
CA CYS A 322 7.59 -7.99 -28.71
C CYS A 322 8.39 -8.76 -29.77
N GLU A 323 7.80 -9.00 -30.95
CA GLU A 323 8.26 -9.97 -31.97
C GLU A 323 9.74 -9.93 -32.34
N SER A 324 10.35 -8.77 -32.42
CA SER A 324 11.78 -8.65 -32.73
C SER A 324 12.71 -8.89 -31.53
N SER A 325 12.16 -9.19 -30.34
CA SER A 325 12.92 -9.37 -29.12
C SER A 325 13.32 -10.82 -28.90
N ILE A 326 14.55 -11.03 -28.41
CA ILE A 326 15.02 -12.32 -27.91
C ILE A 326 14.40 -12.68 -26.56
N LYS A 327 13.90 -11.68 -25.83
CA LYS A 327 13.42 -11.82 -24.45
C LYS A 327 12.26 -12.80 -24.30
N PRO A 328 11.21 -12.82 -25.16
CA PRO A 328 10.15 -13.83 -25.04
C PRO A 328 10.66 -15.26 -25.14
N GLN A 329 11.55 -15.54 -26.09
CA GLN A 329 12.17 -16.87 -26.22
C GLN A 329 12.99 -17.23 -24.97
N TYR A 330 13.79 -16.29 -24.46
CA TYR A 330 14.54 -16.46 -23.22
C TYR A 330 13.64 -16.84 -22.04
N ILE A 331 12.50 -16.16 -21.89
CA ILE A 331 11.51 -16.45 -20.83
C ILE A 331 10.91 -17.85 -21.00
N VAL A 332 10.54 -18.22 -22.23
CA VAL A 332 10.00 -19.55 -22.54
C VAL A 332 11.00 -20.63 -22.19
N ASP A 333 12.24 -20.49 -22.61
CA ASP A 333 13.31 -21.46 -22.33
C ASP A 333 13.59 -21.58 -20.83
N MET A 334 13.55 -20.47 -20.10
CA MET A 334 13.67 -20.43 -18.65
C MET A 334 12.53 -21.18 -17.96
N VAL A 335 11.29 -20.89 -18.32
CA VAL A 335 10.10 -21.49 -17.69
C VAL A 335 10.03 -22.99 -17.96
N ARG A 336 10.43 -23.44 -19.15
CA ARG A 336 10.50 -24.86 -19.52
C ARG A 336 11.51 -25.67 -18.70
N GLN A 337 12.48 -25.02 -18.06
CA GLN A 337 13.39 -25.68 -17.11
C GLN A 337 12.71 -26.03 -15.79
N TRP A 338 11.50 -25.54 -15.53
CA TRP A 338 10.76 -25.72 -14.27
C TRP A 338 9.40 -26.38 -14.48
N PRO A 339 9.31 -27.57 -15.08
CA PRO A 339 8.05 -28.16 -15.50
C PRO A 339 7.10 -28.51 -14.32
N THR A 340 7.66 -28.68 -13.12
CA THR A 340 6.90 -29.02 -11.91
C THR A 340 6.57 -27.83 -11.03
N GLU A 341 7.19 -26.67 -11.28
CA GLU A 341 7.02 -25.47 -10.48
C GLU A 341 5.80 -24.64 -10.94
N SER A 342 5.05 -24.14 -9.98
CA SER A 342 3.98 -23.19 -10.29
C SER A 342 4.57 -21.81 -10.53
N THR A 343 4.42 -21.29 -11.74
CA THR A 343 5.07 -20.07 -12.23
C THR A 343 4.04 -19.05 -12.69
N ILE A 344 4.23 -17.78 -12.33
CA ILE A 344 3.46 -16.65 -12.87
C ILE A 344 4.37 -15.79 -13.73
N ILE A 345 3.94 -15.48 -14.95
CA ILE A 345 4.60 -14.55 -15.85
C ILE A 345 3.82 -13.24 -15.85
N TRP A 346 4.43 -12.17 -15.36
CA TRP A 346 3.86 -10.84 -15.31
C TRP A 346 4.22 -10.06 -16.56
N CYS A 347 3.19 -9.71 -17.34
CA CYS A 347 3.31 -8.92 -18.57
C CYS A 347 2.90 -7.47 -18.34
N ARG A 348 3.36 -6.58 -19.22
CA ARG A 348 2.95 -5.16 -19.24
C ARG A 348 1.99 -4.88 -20.39
N TYR A 349 2.25 -5.42 -21.57
CA TYR A 349 1.52 -5.16 -22.81
C TYR A 349 0.69 -6.36 -23.25
N ASN A 350 -0.36 -6.11 -24.06
CA ASN A 350 -1.20 -7.19 -24.61
C ASN A 350 -0.39 -8.04 -25.60
N ASP A 351 0.29 -7.39 -26.54
CA ASP A 351 1.09 -8.06 -27.58
C ASP A 351 2.14 -9.00 -26.97
N GLU A 352 2.79 -8.56 -25.89
CA GLU A 352 3.74 -9.35 -25.11
C GLU A 352 3.07 -10.59 -24.48
N GLN A 353 1.90 -10.41 -23.91
CA GLN A 353 1.12 -11.48 -23.30
C GLN A 353 0.65 -12.49 -24.34
N ASP A 354 0.08 -12.01 -25.46
CA ASP A 354 -0.39 -12.83 -26.57
C ASP A 354 0.74 -13.64 -27.20
N MET A 355 1.93 -13.05 -27.32
CA MET A 355 3.11 -13.73 -27.84
C MET A 355 3.57 -14.85 -26.92
N LEU A 356 3.70 -14.59 -25.63
CA LEU A 356 4.09 -15.60 -24.65
C LEU A 356 3.05 -16.72 -24.56
N ALA A 357 1.76 -16.42 -24.65
CA ALA A 357 0.70 -17.43 -24.65
C ALA A 357 0.75 -18.33 -25.90
N ARG A 358 1.11 -17.79 -27.08
CA ARG A 358 1.33 -18.60 -28.28
C ARG A 358 2.55 -19.52 -28.17
N MET A 359 3.62 -19.04 -27.49
CA MET A 359 4.87 -19.81 -27.33
C MET A 359 4.78 -20.83 -26.19
N LEU A 360 3.86 -20.65 -25.25
CA LEU A 360 3.58 -21.53 -24.12
C LEU A 360 2.09 -21.96 -24.15
N PRO A 361 1.67 -22.81 -25.10
CA PRO A 361 0.26 -23.20 -25.25
C PRO A 361 -0.27 -23.96 -24.03
N GLU A 362 0.60 -24.53 -23.20
CA GLU A 362 0.27 -25.18 -21.94
C GLU A 362 -0.05 -24.19 -20.80
N ALA A 363 0.29 -22.91 -20.97
CA ALA A 363 0.03 -21.91 -19.96
C ALA A 363 -1.41 -21.35 -20.08
N ALA A 364 -1.99 -21.01 -18.93
CA ALA A 364 -3.23 -20.21 -18.91
C ALA A 364 -2.89 -18.72 -19.06
N SER A 365 -3.62 -18.04 -19.92
CA SER A 365 -3.49 -16.59 -20.09
C SER A 365 -4.76 -15.89 -19.63
N ILE A 366 -4.63 -14.95 -18.70
CA ILE A 366 -5.74 -14.13 -18.17
C ILE A 366 -5.47 -12.67 -18.50
N ASP A 367 -6.33 -12.08 -19.29
CA ASP A 367 -6.30 -10.68 -19.71
C ASP A 367 -7.54 -9.89 -19.28
N GLY A 368 -7.65 -8.63 -19.69
CA GLY A 368 -8.78 -7.77 -19.38
C GLY A 368 -10.10 -8.20 -20.05
N LYS A 369 -10.04 -9.02 -21.11
CA LYS A 369 -11.19 -9.52 -21.87
C LYS A 369 -11.69 -10.87 -21.35
N THR A 370 -10.89 -11.57 -20.53
CA THR A 370 -11.26 -12.87 -19.96
C THR A 370 -12.49 -12.72 -19.07
N PRO A 371 -13.60 -13.42 -19.34
CA PRO A 371 -14.81 -13.39 -18.53
C PRO A 371 -14.52 -13.74 -17.06
N GLN A 372 -15.33 -13.21 -16.15
CA GLN A 372 -15.04 -13.32 -14.71
C GLN A 372 -15.11 -14.76 -14.20
N ASP A 373 -16.07 -15.55 -14.67
CA ASP A 373 -16.22 -16.98 -14.37
C ASP A 373 -15.03 -17.80 -14.86
N GLU A 374 -14.60 -17.53 -16.10
CA GLU A 374 -13.43 -18.19 -16.68
C GLU A 374 -12.14 -17.78 -15.94
N ARG A 375 -11.99 -16.51 -15.58
CA ARG A 375 -10.87 -16.03 -14.77
C ARG A 375 -10.82 -16.76 -13.43
N GLN A 376 -11.96 -16.90 -12.76
CA GLN A 376 -12.03 -17.59 -11.48
C GLN A 376 -11.66 -19.07 -11.66
N ARG A 377 -12.18 -19.73 -12.69
CA ARG A 377 -11.86 -21.13 -13.01
C ARG A 377 -10.35 -21.33 -13.21
N LEU A 378 -9.71 -20.51 -14.04
CA LEU A 378 -8.27 -20.61 -14.32
C LEU A 378 -7.42 -20.36 -13.07
N VAL A 379 -7.81 -19.42 -12.22
CA VAL A 379 -7.14 -19.15 -10.95
C VAL A 379 -7.27 -20.34 -10.01
N ASP A 380 -8.43 -20.96 -9.92
CA ASP A 380 -8.66 -22.13 -9.06
C ASP A 380 -7.90 -23.37 -9.58
N GLU A 381 -7.84 -23.55 -10.89
CA GLU A 381 -7.01 -24.59 -11.52
C GLU A 381 -5.50 -24.40 -11.22
N PHE A 382 -5.03 -23.14 -11.27
CA PHE A 382 -3.66 -22.81 -10.90
C PHE A 382 -3.39 -23.06 -9.42
N LYS A 383 -4.29 -22.65 -8.53
CA LYS A 383 -4.20 -22.91 -7.08
C LYS A 383 -4.21 -24.41 -6.75
N ALA A 384 -4.94 -25.20 -7.53
CA ALA A 384 -4.96 -26.66 -7.40
C ALA A 384 -3.72 -27.34 -8.02
N GLY A 385 -2.83 -26.57 -8.68
CA GLY A 385 -1.63 -27.09 -9.33
C GLY A 385 -1.88 -27.86 -10.62
N ARG A 386 -3.08 -27.83 -11.17
CA ARG A 386 -3.42 -28.42 -12.48
C ARG A 386 -2.87 -27.59 -13.63
N ILE A 387 -2.90 -26.27 -13.50
CA ILE A 387 -2.18 -25.35 -14.38
C ILE A 387 -0.88 -24.97 -13.68
N LYS A 388 0.26 -25.11 -14.39
CA LYS A 388 1.60 -24.81 -13.85
C LYS A 388 2.07 -23.41 -14.19
N VAL A 389 1.65 -22.87 -15.32
CA VAL A 389 2.08 -21.55 -15.78
C VAL A 389 0.87 -20.65 -15.99
N LEU A 390 0.91 -19.47 -15.39
CA LEU A 390 -0.10 -18.43 -15.53
C LEU A 390 0.53 -17.18 -16.12
N ILE A 391 -0.02 -16.67 -17.23
CA ILE A 391 0.44 -15.45 -17.91
C ILE A 391 -0.61 -14.37 -17.69
N THR A 392 -0.21 -13.23 -17.13
CA THR A 392 -1.17 -12.16 -16.83
C THR A 392 -0.46 -10.84 -16.53
N LYS A 393 -1.24 -9.84 -16.11
CA LYS A 393 -0.74 -8.53 -15.67
C LYS A 393 -1.08 -8.28 -14.20
N PRO A 394 -0.25 -7.54 -13.45
CA PRO A 394 -0.53 -7.24 -12.04
C PRO A 394 -1.91 -6.65 -11.80
N LYS A 395 -2.37 -5.76 -12.68
CA LYS A 395 -3.70 -5.12 -12.59
C LYS A 395 -4.88 -6.05 -12.85
N ILE A 396 -4.67 -7.13 -13.62
CA ILE A 396 -5.77 -8.02 -14.06
C ILE A 396 -6.16 -9.02 -13.00
N LEU A 397 -5.20 -9.60 -12.27
CA LEU A 397 -5.49 -10.56 -11.21
C LEU A 397 -6.15 -9.93 -9.98
N GLY A 398 -6.33 -8.61 -9.97
CA GLY A 398 -6.99 -7.91 -8.86
C GLY A 398 -6.18 -7.91 -7.56
N PHE A 399 -6.66 -7.18 -6.58
CA PHE A 399 -6.11 -7.19 -5.24
C PHE A 399 -6.64 -8.42 -4.47
N GLY A 400 -5.86 -8.95 -3.52
CA GLY A 400 -6.34 -9.92 -2.54
C GLY A 400 -6.25 -11.41 -2.92
N LEU A 401 -5.93 -11.78 -4.16
CA LEU A 401 -5.78 -13.19 -4.52
C LEU A 401 -4.58 -13.84 -3.83
N ASN A 402 -4.82 -15.02 -3.27
CA ASN A 402 -3.80 -15.86 -2.64
C ASN A 402 -3.25 -16.85 -3.66
N LEU A 403 -1.98 -16.70 -4.02
CA LEU A 403 -1.29 -17.54 -4.98
C LEU A 403 -0.03 -18.17 -4.36
N GLN A 404 -0.14 -18.66 -3.13
CA GLN A 404 0.95 -19.22 -2.32
C GLN A 404 1.59 -20.46 -2.92
N ILE A 405 0.86 -21.17 -3.79
CA ILE A 405 1.40 -22.31 -4.54
C ILE A 405 2.50 -21.89 -5.53
N CYS A 406 2.49 -20.63 -5.95
CA CYS A 406 3.48 -20.10 -6.87
C CYS A 406 4.84 -19.95 -6.19
N THR A 407 5.85 -20.63 -6.72
CA THR A 407 7.23 -20.62 -6.22
C THR A 407 8.16 -19.82 -7.11
N ARG A 408 7.70 -19.44 -8.32
CA ARG A 408 8.46 -18.67 -9.29
C ARG A 408 7.61 -17.58 -9.92
N GLN A 409 8.16 -16.39 -9.97
CA GLN A 409 7.57 -15.27 -10.71
C GLN A 409 8.57 -14.76 -11.73
N VAL A 410 8.12 -14.50 -12.95
CA VAL A 410 8.93 -13.93 -14.03
C VAL A 410 8.31 -12.61 -14.44
N PHE A 411 9.04 -11.52 -14.29
CA PHE A 411 8.62 -10.20 -14.77
C PHE A 411 9.12 -10.00 -16.20
N SER A 412 8.31 -10.39 -17.18
CA SER A 412 8.56 -10.11 -18.59
C SER A 412 8.53 -8.62 -18.88
N GLY A 413 7.57 -7.91 -18.25
CA GLY A 413 7.45 -6.46 -18.29
C GLY A 413 7.30 -5.87 -16.89
N LEU A 414 8.36 -5.30 -16.33
CA LEU A 414 8.29 -4.53 -15.09
C LEU A 414 7.87 -3.10 -15.41
N GLN A 415 6.90 -2.57 -14.65
CA GLN A 415 6.52 -1.17 -14.69
C GLN A 415 7.42 -0.35 -13.73
N ASP A 416 7.50 0.95 -13.93
CA ASP A 416 8.23 1.88 -13.04
C ASP A 416 7.46 2.15 -11.72
N SER A 417 6.69 1.16 -11.26
CA SER A 417 5.89 1.21 -10.04
C SER A 417 6.35 0.15 -9.06
N TYR A 418 6.98 0.60 -7.98
CA TYR A 418 7.32 -0.28 -6.87
C TYR A 418 6.08 -0.94 -6.25
N GLU A 419 4.97 -0.20 -6.14
CA GLU A 419 3.73 -0.71 -5.58
C GLU A 419 3.16 -1.90 -6.37
N GLU A 420 3.12 -1.81 -7.70
CA GLU A 420 2.68 -2.93 -8.54
C GLU A 420 3.61 -4.14 -8.42
N TYR A 421 4.92 -3.91 -8.39
CA TYR A 421 5.92 -4.95 -8.16
C TYR A 421 5.71 -5.62 -6.80
N TYR A 422 5.64 -4.84 -5.73
CA TYR A 422 5.43 -5.33 -4.38
C TYR A 422 4.15 -6.16 -4.27
N GLN A 423 3.03 -5.64 -4.75
CA GLN A 423 1.76 -6.34 -4.70
C GLN A 423 1.76 -7.64 -5.52
N ALA A 424 2.40 -7.66 -6.69
CA ALA A 424 2.54 -8.85 -7.49
C ALA A 424 3.36 -9.93 -6.75
N VAL A 425 4.50 -9.56 -6.17
CA VAL A 425 5.36 -10.46 -5.39
C VAL A 425 4.60 -11.00 -4.16
N LYS A 426 3.91 -10.15 -3.43
CA LYS A 426 3.19 -10.50 -2.19
C LYS A 426 1.91 -11.32 -2.41
N ARG A 427 1.50 -11.59 -3.66
CA ARG A 427 0.46 -12.58 -3.94
C ARG A 427 0.92 -14.01 -3.67
N SER A 428 2.18 -14.27 -3.88
CA SER A 428 2.80 -15.59 -3.69
C SER A 428 3.56 -15.69 -2.37
N ASN A 429 4.31 -14.65 -2.00
CA ASN A 429 5.07 -14.59 -0.76
C ASN A 429 4.24 -13.99 0.38
N ARG A 430 3.54 -14.85 1.10
CA ARG A 430 2.67 -14.43 2.20
C ARG A 430 2.48 -15.56 3.22
N VAL A 431 1.77 -15.28 4.30
CA VAL A 431 1.41 -16.28 5.32
C VAL A 431 0.81 -17.52 4.69
N GLY A 432 1.35 -18.70 5.05
CA GLY A 432 0.97 -19.99 4.47
C GLY A 432 1.80 -20.42 3.27
N SER A 433 2.74 -19.60 2.80
CA SER A 433 3.77 -20.04 1.85
C SER A 433 4.74 -20.99 2.57
N THR A 434 5.05 -22.12 1.93
CA THR A 434 5.91 -23.17 2.53
C THR A 434 7.30 -23.24 1.89
N ARG A 435 7.50 -22.56 0.75
CA ARG A 435 8.73 -22.58 -0.04
C ARG A 435 9.17 -21.15 -0.38
N PRO A 436 10.49 -20.92 -0.52
CA PRO A 436 11.00 -19.65 -1.01
C PRO A 436 10.41 -19.25 -2.36
N LEU A 437 10.17 -17.96 -2.55
CA LEU A 437 9.75 -17.41 -3.83
C LEU A 437 10.98 -16.93 -4.62
N ASN A 438 11.16 -17.45 -5.84
CA ASN A 438 12.17 -16.97 -6.77
C ASN A 438 11.53 -16.00 -7.76
N VAL A 439 12.00 -14.77 -7.77
CA VAL A 439 11.55 -13.70 -8.66
C VAL A 439 12.62 -13.47 -9.71
N HIS A 440 12.30 -13.74 -10.97
CA HIS A 440 13.19 -13.56 -12.12
C HIS A 440 12.80 -12.30 -12.88
N ILE A 441 13.77 -11.45 -13.15
CA ILE A 441 13.59 -10.19 -13.88
C ILE A 441 14.54 -10.19 -15.08
N PRO A 442 14.16 -10.83 -16.21
CA PRO A 442 14.93 -10.71 -17.45
C PRO A 442 14.92 -9.26 -17.92
N VAL A 443 16.09 -8.66 -18.07
CA VAL A 443 16.25 -7.24 -18.36
C VAL A 443 17.12 -7.01 -19.57
N THR A 444 16.65 -6.16 -20.48
CA THR A 444 17.45 -5.61 -21.56
C THR A 444 18.09 -4.28 -21.16
N ASP A 445 19.12 -3.83 -21.87
CA ASP A 445 19.75 -2.52 -21.61
C ASP A 445 18.75 -1.35 -21.63
N ILE A 446 17.71 -1.45 -22.46
CA ILE A 446 16.62 -0.46 -22.55
C ILE A 446 15.83 -0.37 -21.25
N GLU A 447 15.62 -1.50 -20.58
CA GLU A 447 14.76 -1.63 -19.40
C GLU A 447 15.51 -1.45 -18.08
N ARG A 448 16.84 -1.63 -18.12
CA ARG A 448 17.71 -1.61 -16.93
C ARG A 448 17.49 -0.39 -16.03
N PRO A 449 17.45 0.87 -16.53
CA PRO A 449 17.26 2.03 -15.66
C PRO A 449 15.93 2.00 -14.90
N MET A 450 14.88 1.41 -15.50
CA MET A 450 13.58 1.27 -14.89
C MET A 450 13.58 0.20 -13.80
N VAL A 451 14.17 -0.96 -14.07
CA VAL A 451 14.32 -2.05 -13.09
C VAL A 451 15.15 -1.58 -11.90
N GLU A 452 16.27 -0.93 -12.12
CA GLU A 452 17.12 -0.36 -11.07
C GLU A 452 16.38 0.66 -10.21
N ASN A 453 15.53 1.50 -10.83
CA ASN A 453 14.71 2.45 -10.10
C ASN A 453 13.69 1.76 -9.16
N VAL A 454 13.01 0.72 -9.64
CA VAL A 454 12.05 -0.07 -8.83
C VAL A 454 12.77 -0.75 -7.66
N LEU A 455 13.91 -1.40 -7.92
CA LEU A 455 14.69 -2.08 -6.88
C LEU A 455 15.31 -1.10 -5.87
N ARG A 456 15.69 0.10 -6.30
CA ARG A 456 16.12 1.17 -5.40
C ARG A 456 14.97 1.64 -4.49
N LYS A 457 13.75 1.80 -5.04
CA LYS A 457 12.55 2.11 -4.26
C LYS A 457 12.27 1.01 -3.24
N ALA A 458 12.37 -0.27 -3.65
CA ALA A 458 12.19 -1.40 -2.74
C ALA A 458 13.13 -1.35 -1.54
N ARG A 459 14.44 -1.18 -1.80
CA ARG A 459 15.46 -1.07 -0.73
C ARG A 459 15.22 0.11 0.20
N ARG A 460 14.75 1.26 -0.35
CA ARG A 460 14.43 2.42 0.47
C ARG A 460 13.24 2.14 1.38
N VAL A 461 12.14 1.59 0.85
CA VAL A 461 10.95 1.26 1.65
C VAL A 461 11.29 0.28 2.77
N GLU A 462 12.13 -0.73 2.50
CA GLU A 462 12.58 -1.67 3.51
C GLU A 462 13.42 -0.97 4.61
N ALA A 463 14.33 -0.08 4.24
CA ALA A 463 15.11 0.70 5.19
C ALA A 463 14.23 1.64 6.03
N ASP A 464 13.26 2.32 5.40
CA ASP A 464 12.30 3.20 6.06
C ASP A 464 11.45 2.42 7.08
N THR A 465 11.00 1.22 6.72
CA THR A 465 10.22 0.36 7.60
C THR A 465 11.02 -0.07 8.83
N ARG A 466 12.25 -0.51 8.66
CA ARG A 466 13.13 -0.90 9.78
C ARG A 466 13.40 0.26 10.74
N GLU A 467 13.66 1.45 10.21
CA GLU A 467 13.89 2.66 11.01
C GLU A 467 12.63 3.02 11.81
N GLN A 468 11.46 2.92 11.18
CA GLN A 468 10.19 3.20 11.84
C GLN A 468 9.87 2.19 12.94
N GLU A 469 10.09 0.90 12.70
CA GLU A 469 9.90 -0.15 13.70
C GLU A 469 10.82 0.08 14.91
N ALA A 470 12.07 0.51 14.67
CA ALA A 470 13.02 0.85 15.74
C ALA A 470 12.53 2.06 16.57
N MET A 471 12.07 3.13 15.91
CA MET A 471 11.55 4.32 16.58
C MET A 471 10.28 4.03 17.39
N PHE A 472 9.38 3.21 16.86
CA PHE A 472 8.17 2.82 17.58
C PHE A 472 8.51 2.06 18.87
N ARG A 473 9.45 1.12 18.83
CA ARG A 473 9.92 0.38 20.03
C ARG A 473 10.51 1.31 21.08
N GLU A 474 11.36 2.26 20.66
CA GLU A 474 11.93 3.26 21.59
C GLU A 474 10.83 4.11 22.26
N SER A 475 9.77 4.46 21.54
CA SER A 475 8.68 5.28 22.10
C SER A 475 7.71 4.49 22.97
N SER A 476 7.61 3.17 22.80
CA SER A 476 6.72 2.30 23.57
C SER A 476 7.34 1.82 24.90
N THR A 477 8.64 2.03 25.10
CA THR A 477 9.38 1.63 26.30
C THR A 477 9.38 2.73 27.38
N HIS A 478 8.73 3.85 27.17
CA HIS A 478 8.57 4.98 28.08
C HIS A 478 7.08 5.27 28.34
#